data_0e558b853e14d3609bba05ca4fed4092
#
_entry.id   0e558b853e14d3609bba05ca4fed4092
#
_cell.length_a   1.000
_cell.length_b   1.000
_cell.length_c   1.000
_cell.angle_alpha   90.00
_cell.angle_beta   90.00
_cell.angle_gamma   90.00
#
_symmetry.space_group_name_H-M   'P 1'
#
loop_
_entity.id
_entity.type
_entity.pdbx_description
1 polymer ?
#
loop_
_entity_poly.entity_id
_entity_poly.type
_entity_poly.pdbx_seq_one_letter_code
_entity_poly.pdbx_strand_id
1 'polypeptide(L)'
;LGSFLGNNLSATGAETGMAYSTQSWGAIIAPFIIGLIADKFFNAEKILGVLHIVGAVLMYQMSQSTEFATFYPYVLGYMIAYMPTLALVNSVSFNQMKDPAKEFPLVRVFGTIGWILAGLIISFVFKWDSIENIGNGMLSNTFTMVAIASAVLGVFSFTLPKTPPKGKGEKTSISDILGLDALKLLKDRNFLVFFVSSVLICIPLAFYYQNISPFLTEYKVENSTAWASIGQISEVGFMLLLPFFFKKYGFKKTILFGMLAWGIRYVLFAYGNAGDLFFMLVIGIALHGICYDFFFVSGQIYTDSKAGDKVKSAAQGL
;
A
#
# COMPACT_ATOMS: atom_id res chain seq x y z
N LEU A 1 9.00 2.16 -9.26
CA LEU A 1 9.47 0.81 -9.61
C LEU A 1 9.39 0.58 -11.12
N GLY A 2 8.22 0.79 -11.78
CA GLY A 2 8.07 0.52 -13.23
C GLY A 2 9.09 1.26 -14.09
N SER A 3 9.27 2.57 -13.87
CA SER A 3 10.28 3.35 -14.61
C SER A 3 11.71 2.85 -14.37
N PHE A 4 12.04 2.39 -13.16
CA PHE A 4 13.35 1.79 -12.87
C PHE A 4 13.55 0.47 -13.63
N LEU A 5 12.54 -0.43 -13.58
CA LEU A 5 12.60 -1.70 -14.27
C LEU A 5 12.83 -1.52 -15.79
N GLY A 6 12.08 -0.60 -16.42
CA GLY A 6 12.21 -0.33 -17.84
C GLY A 6 13.50 0.37 -18.21
N ASN A 7 13.89 1.43 -17.50
CA ASN A 7 15.00 2.28 -17.91
C ASN A 7 16.36 1.82 -17.35
N ASN A 8 16.41 1.33 -16.11
CA ASN A 8 17.68 0.92 -15.51
C ASN A 8 18.02 -0.55 -15.77
N LEU A 9 17.03 -1.44 -15.76
CA LEU A 9 17.24 -2.87 -15.91
C LEU A 9 16.84 -3.41 -17.29
N SER A 10 16.26 -2.59 -18.17
CA SER A 10 15.73 -2.99 -19.48
C SER A 10 14.80 -4.22 -19.38
N ALA A 11 14.03 -4.31 -18.28
CA ALA A 11 13.19 -5.44 -17.98
C ALA A 11 12.06 -5.57 -19.00
N THR A 12 11.80 -6.79 -19.42
CA THR A 12 10.66 -7.13 -20.28
C THR A 12 9.33 -6.93 -19.56
N GLY A 13 8.22 -6.87 -20.30
CA GLY A 13 6.89 -6.80 -19.71
C GLY A 13 6.58 -7.97 -18.76
N ALA A 14 7.08 -9.19 -19.09
CA ALA A 14 6.94 -10.35 -18.22
C ALA A 14 7.72 -10.21 -16.91
N GLU A 15 8.97 -9.74 -16.96
CA GLU A 15 9.80 -9.48 -15.78
C GLU A 15 9.22 -8.37 -14.91
N THR A 16 8.69 -7.32 -15.54
CA THR A 16 7.96 -6.25 -14.83
C THR A 16 6.76 -6.82 -14.09
N GLY A 17 5.96 -7.66 -14.74
CA GLY A 17 4.83 -8.36 -14.11
C GLY A 17 5.27 -9.25 -12.94
N MET A 18 6.38 -10.00 -13.10
CA MET A 18 6.97 -10.81 -12.03
C MET A 18 7.39 -9.95 -10.83
N ALA A 19 8.06 -8.81 -11.05
CA ALA A 19 8.47 -7.91 -9.98
C ALA A 19 7.26 -7.36 -9.19
N TYR A 20 6.19 -6.96 -9.88
CA TYR A 20 4.97 -6.48 -9.21
C TYR A 20 4.20 -7.61 -8.51
N SER A 21 4.22 -8.84 -9.02
CA SER A 21 3.57 -9.98 -8.38
C SER A 21 4.16 -10.32 -7.00
N THR A 22 5.41 -9.90 -6.72
CA THR A 22 6.05 -10.12 -5.41
C THR A 22 5.28 -9.47 -4.27
N GLN A 23 4.56 -8.37 -4.52
CA GLN A 23 3.67 -7.75 -3.54
C GLN A 23 2.55 -8.72 -3.13
N SER A 24 1.93 -9.41 -4.08
CA SER A 24 0.88 -10.38 -3.81
C SER A 24 1.42 -11.60 -3.05
N TRP A 25 2.60 -12.10 -3.42
CA TRP A 25 3.27 -13.17 -2.68
C TRP A 25 3.57 -12.76 -1.24
N GLY A 26 4.10 -11.56 -1.03
CA GLY A 26 4.33 -11.00 0.30
C GLY A 26 3.03 -10.91 1.11
N ALA A 27 1.95 -10.43 0.51
CA ALA A 27 0.64 -10.31 1.17
C ALA A 27 0.05 -11.67 1.57
N ILE A 28 0.20 -12.71 0.73
CA ILE A 28 -0.24 -14.08 1.05
C ILE A 28 0.57 -14.67 2.22
N ILE A 29 1.88 -14.42 2.24
CA ILE A 29 2.79 -14.98 3.26
C ILE A 29 2.72 -14.19 4.58
N ALA A 30 2.39 -12.90 4.54
CA ALA A 30 2.38 -12.00 5.68
C ALA A 30 1.55 -12.51 6.89
N PRO A 31 0.30 -13.00 6.73
CA PRO A 31 -0.49 -13.49 7.85
C PRO A 31 0.17 -14.65 8.60
N PHE A 32 0.90 -15.53 7.89
CA PHE A 32 1.63 -16.63 8.51
C PHE A 32 2.78 -16.14 9.39
N ILE A 33 3.53 -15.14 8.92
CA ILE A 33 4.64 -14.56 9.69
C ILE A 33 4.08 -13.87 10.94
N ILE A 34 3.01 -13.08 10.79
CA ILE A 34 2.39 -12.37 11.91
C ILE A 34 1.79 -13.36 12.91
N GLY A 35 0.94 -14.28 12.45
CA GLY A 35 0.25 -15.24 13.31
C GLY A 35 1.22 -16.18 14.04
N LEU A 36 2.27 -16.64 13.38
CA LEU A 36 3.25 -17.53 13.99
C LEU A 36 4.21 -16.82 14.96
N ILE A 37 4.63 -15.59 14.63
CA ILE A 37 5.73 -14.93 15.32
C ILE A 37 5.24 -13.83 16.26
N ALA A 38 4.42 -12.89 15.73
CA ALA A 38 3.99 -11.70 16.46
C ALA A 38 2.92 -12.01 17.51
N ASP A 39 1.97 -12.88 17.18
CA ASP A 39 0.86 -13.16 18.09
C ASP A 39 1.26 -14.08 19.24
N LYS A 40 2.37 -14.84 19.11
CA LYS A 40 2.76 -15.85 20.10
C LYS A 40 4.04 -15.57 20.87
N PHE A 41 5.07 -15.06 20.21
CA PHE A 41 6.42 -15.13 20.78
C PHE A 41 7.04 -13.76 21.08
N PHE A 42 6.78 -12.76 20.24
CA PHE A 42 7.48 -11.49 20.34
C PHE A 42 6.52 -10.31 20.29
N ASN A 43 6.92 -9.21 20.89
CA ASN A 43 6.19 -7.98 20.82
C ASN A 43 6.18 -7.44 19.40
N ALA A 44 5.04 -6.90 18.97
CA ALA A 44 4.82 -6.42 17.60
C ALA A 44 5.83 -5.32 17.19
N GLU A 45 6.15 -4.39 18.10
CA GLU A 45 7.12 -3.31 17.83
C GLU A 45 8.53 -3.84 17.56
N LYS A 46 8.94 -4.96 18.21
CA LYS A 46 10.26 -5.55 17.99
C LYS A 46 10.36 -6.22 16.64
N ILE A 47 9.31 -6.96 16.24
CA ILE A 47 9.27 -7.60 14.93
C ILE A 47 9.24 -6.54 13.85
N LEU A 48 8.44 -5.48 14.02
CA LEU A 48 8.40 -4.33 13.13
C LEU A 48 9.81 -3.76 12.90
N GLY A 49 10.59 -3.55 14.00
CA GLY A 49 11.96 -3.07 13.93
C GLY A 49 12.88 -3.99 13.13
N VAL A 50 12.85 -5.29 13.42
CA VAL A 50 13.68 -6.29 12.72
C VAL A 50 13.34 -6.35 11.24
N LEU A 51 12.04 -6.40 10.88
CA LEU A 51 11.61 -6.46 9.48
C LEU A 51 12.01 -5.22 8.69
N HIS A 52 11.96 -4.02 9.29
CA HIS A 52 12.44 -2.80 8.64
C HIS A 52 13.95 -2.79 8.47
N ILE A 53 14.74 -3.33 9.40
CA ILE A 53 16.20 -3.45 9.23
C ILE A 53 16.54 -4.45 8.11
N VAL A 54 15.87 -5.60 8.08
CA VAL A 54 16.02 -6.56 6.97
C VAL A 54 15.62 -5.91 5.65
N GLY A 55 14.48 -5.19 5.63
CA GLY A 55 14.02 -4.44 4.47
C GLY A 55 15.04 -3.39 3.98
N ALA A 56 15.73 -2.71 4.91
CA ALA A 56 16.76 -1.73 4.58
C ALA A 56 17.93 -2.37 3.82
N VAL A 57 18.40 -3.54 4.29
CA VAL A 57 19.48 -4.29 3.62
C VAL A 57 19.05 -4.71 2.22
N LEU A 58 17.83 -5.27 2.08
CA LEU A 58 17.31 -5.72 0.79
C LEU A 58 17.11 -4.56 -0.19
N MET A 59 16.60 -3.41 0.27
CA MET A 59 16.49 -2.19 -0.55
C MET A 59 17.85 -1.67 -1.00
N TYR A 60 18.86 -1.72 -0.15
CA TYR A 60 20.20 -1.36 -0.55
C TYR A 60 20.74 -2.30 -1.63
N GLN A 61 20.55 -3.61 -1.52
CA GLN A 61 20.93 -4.57 -2.56
C GLN A 61 20.18 -4.31 -3.88
N MET A 62 18.88 -3.97 -3.81
CA MET A 62 18.10 -3.59 -4.98
C MET A 62 18.71 -2.34 -5.67
N SER A 63 19.22 -1.36 -4.92
CA SER A 63 19.85 -0.16 -5.47
C SER A 63 21.14 -0.45 -6.25
N GLN A 64 21.82 -1.54 -5.92
CA GLN A 64 23.07 -1.97 -6.56
C GLN A 64 22.85 -2.93 -7.74
N SER A 65 21.61 -3.38 -7.95
CA SER A 65 21.29 -4.36 -9.01
C SER A 65 21.31 -3.69 -10.38
N THR A 66 22.02 -4.29 -11.32
CA THR A 66 22.14 -3.85 -12.72
C THR A 66 21.37 -4.75 -13.69
N GLU A 67 20.91 -5.90 -13.24
CA GLU A 67 20.19 -6.89 -14.02
C GLU A 67 18.96 -7.38 -13.28
N PHE A 68 17.90 -7.73 -14.01
CA PHE A 68 16.65 -8.24 -13.42
C PHE A 68 16.87 -9.52 -12.59
N ALA A 69 17.74 -10.42 -13.04
CA ALA A 69 18.01 -11.67 -12.34
C ALA A 69 18.59 -11.47 -10.93
N THR A 70 19.42 -10.42 -10.75
CA THR A 70 19.97 -10.06 -9.43
C THR A 70 18.97 -9.25 -8.59
N PHE A 71 18.12 -8.43 -9.24
CA PHE A 71 17.12 -7.60 -8.59
C PHE A 71 15.96 -8.41 -8.01
N TYR A 72 15.47 -9.41 -8.77
CA TYR A 72 14.24 -10.14 -8.46
C TYR A 72 14.23 -10.83 -7.07
N PRO A 73 15.27 -11.58 -6.65
CA PRO A 73 15.27 -12.20 -5.32
C PRO A 73 15.24 -11.17 -4.20
N TYR A 74 15.85 -9.99 -4.38
CA TYR A 74 15.83 -8.93 -3.36
C TYR A 74 14.46 -8.27 -3.25
N VAL A 75 13.77 -8.00 -4.37
CA VAL A 75 12.41 -7.44 -4.32
C VAL A 75 11.42 -8.43 -3.73
N LEU A 76 11.55 -9.73 -4.04
CA LEU A 76 10.72 -10.78 -3.45
C LEU A 76 10.94 -10.86 -1.92
N GLY A 77 12.20 -10.95 -1.50
CA GLY A 77 12.55 -10.95 -0.08
C GLY A 77 12.07 -9.70 0.64
N TYR A 78 12.21 -8.53 0.02
CA TYR A 78 11.71 -7.28 0.55
C TYR A 78 10.19 -7.30 0.75
N MET A 79 9.42 -7.74 -0.24
CA MET A 79 7.97 -7.79 -0.12
C MET A 79 7.49 -8.79 0.94
N ILE A 80 8.19 -9.92 1.10
CA ILE A 80 7.92 -10.88 2.19
C ILE A 80 8.17 -10.23 3.56
N ALA A 81 9.20 -9.40 3.71
CA ALA A 81 9.51 -8.68 4.94
C ALA A 81 8.58 -7.47 5.16
N TYR A 82 8.22 -6.76 4.10
CA TYR A 82 7.48 -5.50 4.16
C TYR A 82 5.96 -5.70 4.40
N MET A 83 5.32 -6.64 3.72
CA MET A 83 3.87 -6.82 3.83
C MET A 83 3.39 -7.09 5.28
N PRO A 84 4.08 -7.91 6.09
CA PRO A 84 3.75 -8.06 7.50
C PRO A 84 3.79 -6.75 8.29
N THR A 85 4.68 -5.81 7.94
CA THR A 85 4.82 -4.55 8.68
C THR A 85 3.57 -3.69 8.63
N LEU A 86 2.77 -3.77 7.56
CA LEU A 86 1.51 -3.03 7.42
C LEU A 86 0.48 -3.44 8.50
N ALA A 87 0.37 -4.72 8.79
CA ALA A 87 -0.51 -5.21 9.85
C ALA A 87 0.08 -4.95 11.25
N LEU A 88 1.40 -5.08 11.41
CA LEU A 88 2.09 -4.83 12.67
C LEU A 88 1.98 -3.36 13.11
N VAL A 89 2.16 -2.41 12.18
CA VAL A 89 2.02 -0.99 12.51
C VAL A 89 0.60 -0.64 12.94
N ASN A 90 -0.40 -1.25 12.29
CA ASN A 90 -1.79 -1.10 12.71
C ASN A 90 -2.01 -1.70 14.11
N SER A 91 -1.49 -2.88 14.39
CA SER A 91 -1.60 -3.53 15.70
C SER A 91 -0.95 -2.69 16.80
N VAL A 92 0.26 -2.15 16.57
CA VAL A 92 0.94 -1.25 17.50
C VAL A 92 0.11 0.01 17.74
N SER A 93 -0.42 0.61 16.66
CA SER A 93 -1.25 1.82 16.75
C SER A 93 -2.54 1.58 17.54
N PHE A 94 -3.31 0.56 17.17
CA PHE A 94 -4.58 0.24 17.84
C PHE A 94 -4.42 -0.13 19.31
N ASN A 95 -3.29 -0.72 19.69
CA ASN A 95 -3.03 -1.05 21.09
C ASN A 95 -2.84 0.20 21.98
N GLN A 96 -2.53 1.35 21.39
CA GLN A 96 -2.34 2.63 22.10
C GLN A 96 -3.57 3.54 22.06
N MET A 97 -4.59 3.20 21.26
CA MET A 97 -5.78 4.04 21.04
C MET A 97 -6.92 3.65 21.99
N LYS A 98 -7.63 4.65 22.49
CA LYS A 98 -8.87 4.46 23.26
C LYS A 98 -10.10 4.37 22.35
N ASP A 99 -10.13 5.16 21.29
CA ASP A 99 -11.20 5.18 20.29
C ASP A 99 -10.59 5.09 18.88
N PRO A 100 -10.30 3.86 18.40
CA PRO A 100 -9.69 3.66 17.09
C PRO A 100 -10.45 4.32 15.93
N ALA A 101 -11.78 4.39 16.02
CA ALA A 101 -12.60 4.99 14.98
C ALA A 101 -12.33 6.49 14.78
N LYS A 102 -11.96 7.19 15.86
CA LYS A 102 -11.63 8.62 15.80
C LYS A 102 -10.13 8.88 15.65
N GLU A 103 -9.29 8.09 16.31
CA GLU A 103 -7.86 8.35 16.44
C GLU A 103 -7.06 7.78 15.27
N PHE A 104 -7.46 6.61 14.74
CA PHE A 104 -6.71 5.94 13.67
C PHE A 104 -6.61 6.75 12.37
N PRO A 105 -7.65 7.43 11.88
CA PRO A 105 -7.53 8.27 10.68
C PRO A 105 -6.46 9.36 10.83
N LEU A 106 -6.31 9.95 12.03
CA LEU A 106 -5.31 10.98 12.30
C LEU A 106 -3.88 10.42 12.25
N VAL A 107 -3.66 9.18 12.69
CA VAL A 107 -2.36 8.51 12.58
C VAL A 107 -2.10 8.09 11.14
N ARG A 108 -3.11 7.55 10.47
CA ARG A 108 -3.02 7.06 9.09
C ARG A 108 -2.63 8.16 8.09
N VAL A 109 -3.12 9.38 8.29
CA VAL A 109 -2.82 10.55 7.44
C VAL A 109 -1.31 10.84 7.37
N PHE A 110 -0.53 10.59 8.44
CA PHE A 110 0.91 10.80 8.40
C PHE A 110 1.63 9.89 7.39
N GLY A 111 1.10 8.69 7.15
CA GLY A 111 1.61 7.81 6.09
C GLY A 111 1.45 8.43 4.70
N THR A 112 0.30 9.01 4.41
CA THR A 112 0.03 9.70 3.14
C THR A 112 0.87 10.96 2.99
N ILE A 113 1.03 11.74 4.07
CA ILE A 113 1.94 12.91 4.08
C ILE A 113 3.38 12.49 3.79
N GLY A 114 3.86 11.39 4.40
CA GLY A 114 5.19 10.84 4.14
C GLY A 114 5.38 10.46 2.66
N TRP A 115 4.37 9.87 2.04
CA TRP A 115 4.40 9.55 0.61
C TRP A 115 4.52 10.81 -0.26
N ILE A 116 3.69 11.83 0.02
CA ILE A 116 3.73 13.12 -0.70
C ILE A 116 5.13 13.74 -0.57
N LEU A 117 5.66 13.82 0.65
CA LEU A 117 7.00 14.39 0.89
C LEU A 117 8.08 13.63 0.15
N ALA A 118 8.04 12.29 0.16
CA ALA A 118 9.01 11.48 -0.59
C ALA A 118 8.94 11.77 -2.09
N GLY A 119 7.74 11.85 -2.67
CA GLY A 119 7.55 12.19 -4.08
C GLY A 119 8.10 13.57 -4.43
N LEU A 120 7.80 14.59 -3.62
CA LEU A 120 8.29 15.95 -3.83
C LEU A 120 9.81 16.06 -3.67
N ILE A 121 10.41 15.36 -2.72
CA ILE A 121 11.86 15.31 -2.52
C ILE A 121 12.55 14.66 -3.74
N ILE A 122 12.02 13.54 -4.23
CA ILE A 122 12.55 12.86 -5.42
C ILE A 122 12.49 13.79 -6.64
N SER A 123 11.38 14.47 -6.87
CA SER A 123 11.16 15.28 -8.07
C SER A 123 11.83 16.64 -8.02
N PHE A 124 11.77 17.36 -6.91
CA PHE A 124 12.21 18.77 -6.86
C PHE A 124 13.55 18.99 -6.16
N VAL A 125 13.91 18.15 -5.17
CA VAL A 125 15.18 18.28 -4.46
C VAL A 125 16.27 17.50 -5.20
N PHE A 126 16.03 16.22 -5.45
CA PHE A 126 17.04 15.36 -6.08
C PHE A 126 16.90 15.25 -7.61
N LYS A 127 15.72 15.53 -8.15
CA LYS A 127 15.40 15.45 -9.58
C LYS A 127 15.70 14.08 -10.23
N TRP A 128 15.64 13.00 -9.43
CA TRP A 128 15.97 11.66 -9.94
C TRP A 128 14.99 11.12 -10.98
N ASP A 129 13.78 11.68 -11.04
CA ASP A 129 12.73 11.36 -12.02
C ASP A 129 12.65 12.34 -13.19
N SER A 130 13.63 13.27 -13.35
CA SER A 130 13.77 14.04 -14.58
C SER A 130 14.18 13.14 -15.75
N ILE A 131 13.79 13.50 -16.97
CA ILE A 131 14.09 12.70 -18.18
C ILE A 131 15.59 12.45 -18.31
N GLU A 132 16.42 13.48 -18.08
CA GLU A 132 17.88 13.37 -18.12
C GLU A 132 18.41 12.38 -17.06
N ASN A 133 17.97 12.51 -15.82
CA ASN A 133 18.47 11.69 -14.71
C ASN A 133 17.95 10.24 -14.76
N ILE A 134 16.77 10.02 -15.33
CA ILE A 134 16.29 8.66 -15.65
C ILE A 134 17.24 8.00 -16.64
N GLY A 135 17.63 8.71 -17.72
CA GLY A 135 18.62 8.21 -18.69
C GLY A 135 19.99 7.91 -18.09
N ASN A 136 20.37 8.64 -17.04
CA ASN A 136 21.62 8.42 -16.30
C ASN A 136 21.54 7.36 -15.19
N GLY A 137 20.42 6.63 -15.08
CA GLY A 137 20.25 5.55 -14.12
C GLY A 137 19.98 6.01 -12.67
N MET A 138 19.72 7.30 -12.43
CA MET A 138 19.58 7.87 -11.09
C MET A 138 18.38 7.37 -10.29
N LEU A 139 17.44 6.65 -10.92
CA LEU A 139 16.30 6.04 -10.21
C LEU A 139 16.73 5.01 -9.16
N SER A 140 17.90 4.39 -9.29
CA SER A 140 18.48 3.49 -8.28
C SER A 140 18.64 4.17 -6.91
N ASN A 141 18.89 5.48 -6.87
CA ASN A 141 19.03 6.25 -5.64
C ASN A 141 17.74 6.29 -4.82
N THR A 142 16.56 6.09 -5.45
CA THR A 142 15.28 5.98 -4.72
C THR A 142 15.28 4.80 -3.76
N PHE A 143 15.88 3.66 -4.15
CA PHE A 143 16.01 2.49 -3.28
C PHE A 143 17.00 2.75 -2.14
N THR A 144 18.10 3.45 -2.39
CA THR A 144 19.05 3.85 -1.35
C THR A 144 18.38 4.78 -0.33
N MET A 145 17.61 5.76 -0.78
CA MET A 145 16.82 6.64 0.11
C MET A 145 15.86 5.83 0.99
N VAL A 146 15.12 4.88 0.40
CA VAL A 146 14.20 4.02 1.14
C VAL A 146 14.96 3.10 2.10
N ALA A 147 16.14 2.59 1.71
CA ALA A 147 16.97 1.78 2.59
C ALA A 147 17.36 2.55 3.86
N ILE A 148 17.80 3.79 3.72
CA ILE A 148 18.15 4.66 4.85
C ILE A 148 16.92 4.94 5.71
N ALA A 149 15.80 5.33 5.11
CA ALA A 149 14.55 5.60 5.83
C ALA A 149 14.05 4.35 6.58
N SER A 150 14.13 3.17 5.96
CA SER A 150 13.75 1.90 6.57
C SER A 150 14.65 1.52 7.74
N ALA A 151 15.98 1.74 7.64
CA ALA A 151 16.91 1.53 8.74
C ALA A 151 16.61 2.44 9.94
N VAL A 152 16.36 3.74 9.68
CA VAL A 152 15.97 4.71 10.72
C VAL A 152 14.65 4.29 11.38
N LEU A 153 13.64 3.92 10.58
CA LEU A 153 12.35 3.45 11.09
C LEU A 153 12.50 2.14 11.89
N GLY A 154 13.37 1.24 11.43
CA GLY A 154 13.68 0.00 12.14
C GLY A 154 14.22 0.26 13.54
N VAL A 155 15.22 1.13 13.66
CA VAL A 155 15.78 1.54 14.97
C VAL A 155 14.72 2.25 15.82
N PHE A 156 13.97 3.17 15.24
CA PHE A 156 12.89 3.89 15.93
C PHE A 156 11.81 2.93 16.45
N SER A 157 11.49 1.87 15.71
CA SER A 157 10.46 0.91 16.10
C SER A 157 10.75 0.24 17.44
N PHE A 158 12.02 0.06 17.83
CA PHE A 158 12.37 -0.47 19.15
C PHE A 158 12.10 0.48 20.32
N THR A 159 11.84 1.76 20.03
CA THR A 159 11.47 2.78 21.03
C THR A 159 9.96 2.92 21.22
N LEU A 160 9.16 2.27 20.37
CA LEU A 160 7.69 2.31 20.42
C LEU A 160 7.16 1.65 21.72
N PRO A 161 5.94 2.03 22.16
CA PRO A 161 5.30 1.40 23.30
C PRO A 161 5.15 -0.10 23.13
N LYS A 162 5.38 -0.85 24.21
CA LYS A 162 5.29 -2.31 24.23
C LYS A 162 3.92 -2.79 23.80
N THR A 163 3.88 -3.63 22.78
CA THR A 163 2.68 -4.30 22.26
C THR A 163 2.87 -5.81 22.38
N PRO A 164 2.55 -6.37 23.56
CA PRO A 164 2.80 -7.79 23.83
C PRO A 164 1.88 -8.68 22.97
N PRO A 165 2.31 -9.93 22.71
CA PRO A 165 1.52 -10.91 21.98
C PRO A 165 0.22 -11.23 22.71
N LYS A 166 -0.91 -11.15 22.04
CA LYS A 166 -2.24 -11.41 22.61
C LYS A 166 -2.53 -12.90 22.85
N GLY A 167 -1.87 -13.78 22.08
CA GLY A 167 -2.07 -15.24 22.14
C GLY A 167 -1.01 -16.01 22.97
N LYS A 168 -0.31 -15.33 23.87
CA LYS A 168 0.75 -15.97 24.67
C LYS A 168 0.17 -17.06 25.58
N GLY A 169 0.53 -18.32 25.28
CA GLY A 169 0.08 -19.49 26.05
C GLY A 169 -1.19 -20.18 25.55
N GLU A 170 -1.86 -19.67 24.54
CA GLU A 170 -3.02 -20.36 23.93
C GLU A 170 -2.57 -21.41 22.91
N LYS A 171 -3.25 -22.58 22.92
CA LYS A 171 -3.11 -23.57 21.85
C LYS A 171 -3.80 -23.02 20.60
N THR A 172 -3.03 -22.44 19.71
CA THR A 172 -3.54 -21.93 18.43
C THR A 172 -3.59 -23.07 17.43
N SER A 173 -4.74 -23.30 16.85
CA SER A 173 -4.92 -24.24 15.74
C SER A 173 -4.29 -23.66 14.46
N ILE A 174 -3.88 -24.52 13.53
CA ILE A 174 -3.45 -24.09 12.19
C ILE A 174 -4.56 -23.29 11.51
N SER A 175 -5.83 -23.61 11.74
CA SER A 175 -6.97 -22.86 11.23
C SER A 175 -7.05 -21.42 11.75
N ASP A 176 -6.66 -21.19 13.01
CA ASP A 176 -6.61 -19.85 13.61
C ASP A 176 -5.49 -19.01 12.98
N ILE A 177 -4.33 -19.63 12.74
CA ILE A 177 -3.18 -19.01 12.08
C ILE A 177 -3.52 -18.62 10.62
N LEU A 178 -4.22 -19.50 9.92
CA LEU A 178 -4.64 -19.30 8.55
C LEU A 178 -5.85 -18.35 8.43
N GLY A 179 -6.44 -17.94 9.57
CA GLY A 179 -7.63 -17.10 9.56
C GLY A 179 -8.85 -17.74 8.92
N LEU A 180 -8.91 -19.09 8.88
CA LEU A 180 -9.98 -19.83 8.20
C LEU A 180 -11.36 -19.52 8.79
N ASP A 181 -11.40 -19.12 10.05
CA ASP A 181 -12.64 -18.68 10.69
C ASP A 181 -13.21 -17.40 10.06
N ALA A 182 -12.36 -16.54 9.53
CA ALA A 182 -12.80 -15.35 8.79
C ALA A 182 -13.53 -15.72 7.49
N LEU A 183 -13.20 -16.86 6.88
CA LEU A 183 -13.94 -17.35 5.69
C LEU A 183 -15.43 -17.59 5.98
N LYS A 184 -15.82 -17.76 7.23
CA LYS A 184 -17.23 -17.87 7.61
C LYS A 184 -18.02 -16.61 7.30
N LEU A 185 -17.38 -15.44 7.23
CA LEU A 185 -18.01 -14.17 6.82
C LEU A 185 -18.53 -14.23 5.37
N LEU A 186 -17.91 -15.04 4.51
CA LEU A 186 -18.36 -15.23 3.12
C LEU A 186 -19.74 -15.92 3.02
N LYS A 187 -20.26 -16.47 4.12
CA LYS A 187 -21.64 -16.99 4.18
C LYS A 187 -22.70 -15.87 4.23
N ASP A 188 -22.31 -14.66 4.70
CA ASP A 188 -23.16 -13.47 4.58
C ASP A 188 -23.13 -12.99 3.12
N ARG A 189 -24.29 -13.00 2.44
CA ARG A 189 -24.40 -12.59 1.04
C ARG A 189 -23.86 -11.17 0.78
N ASN A 190 -24.07 -10.25 1.69
CA ASN A 190 -23.60 -8.86 1.52
C ASN A 190 -22.08 -8.79 1.63
N PHE A 191 -21.50 -9.55 2.57
CA PHE A 191 -20.04 -9.63 2.71
C PHE A 191 -19.42 -10.34 1.52
N LEU A 192 -20.01 -11.41 1.01
CA LEU A 192 -19.54 -12.10 -0.19
C LEU A 192 -19.53 -11.17 -1.41
N VAL A 193 -20.62 -10.40 -1.63
CA VAL A 193 -20.64 -9.41 -2.73
C VAL A 193 -19.55 -8.37 -2.57
N PHE A 194 -19.36 -7.86 -1.35
CA PHE A 194 -18.28 -6.92 -1.06
C PHE A 194 -16.89 -7.54 -1.32
N PHE A 195 -16.65 -8.76 -0.86
CA PHE A 195 -15.39 -9.49 -1.06
C PHE A 195 -15.09 -9.69 -2.55
N VAL A 196 -16.06 -10.20 -3.33
CA VAL A 196 -15.90 -10.38 -4.78
C VAL A 196 -15.64 -9.03 -5.48
N SER A 197 -16.37 -7.97 -5.07
CA SER A 197 -16.13 -6.62 -5.59
C SER A 197 -14.72 -6.13 -5.27
N SER A 198 -14.20 -6.46 -4.07
CA SER A 198 -12.83 -6.10 -3.67
C SER A 198 -11.78 -6.80 -4.52
N VAL A 199 -11.97 -8.09 -4.81
CA VAL A 199 -11.08 -8.83 -5.71
C VAL A 199 -11.08 -8.21 -7.10
N LEU A 200 -12.26 -7.87 -7.64
CA LEU A 200 -12.38 -7.28 -8.97
C LEU A 200 -11.77 -5.86 -9.04
N ILE A 201 -11.96 -5.03 -8.02
CA ILE A 201 -11.42 -3.66 -7.99
C ILE A 201 -9.90 -3.63 -7.79
N CYS A 202 -9.30 -4.68 -7.24
CA CYS A 202 -7.84 -4.81 -7.17
C CYS A 202 -7.18 -4.89 -8.56
N ILE A 203 -7.92 -5.33 -9.61
CA ILE A 203 -7.40 -5.35 -10.99
C ILE A 203 -7.08 -3.92 -11.47
N PRO A 204 -8.06 -2.99 -11.54
CA PRO A 204 -7.76 -1.61 -11.92
C PRO A 204 -6.80 -0.92 -10.93
N LEU A 205 -6.85 -1.23 -9.63
CA LEU A 205 -5.90 -0.70 -8.66
C LEU A 205 -4.45 -1.07 -9.03
N ALA A 206 -4.18 -2.35 -9.25
CA ALA A 206 -2.85 -2.84 -9.63
C ALA A 206 -2.39 -2.20 -10.95
N PHE A 207 -3.29 -2.14 -11.95
CA PHE A 207 -3.02 -1.52 -13.24
C PHE A 207 -2.64 -0.04 -13.09
N TYR A 208 -3.33 0.71 -12.24
CA TYR A 208 -3.01 2.12 -11.98
C TYR A 208 -1.62 2.28 -11.36
N TYR A 209 -1.32 1.58 -10.26
CA TYR A 209 -0.05 1.72 -9.56
C TYR A 209 1.15 1.28 -10.40
N GLN A 210 0.97 0.29 -11.26
CA GLN A 210 2.03 -0.18 -12.14
C GLN A 210 2.31 0.80 -13.28
N ASN A 211 1.28 1.42 -13.84
CA ASN A 211 1.39 2.12 -15.12
C ASN A 211 1.36 3.64 -15.02
N ILE A 212 0.92 4.26 -13.92
CA ILE A 212 0.76 5.72 -13.88
C ILE A 212 2.07 6.47 -14.15
N SER A 213 3.18 6.06 -13.54
CA SER A 213 4.48 6.73 -13.76
C SER A 213 5.04 6.47 -15.17
N PRO A 214 5.12 5.23 -15.67
CA PRO A 214 5.47 4.96 -17.06
C PRO A 214 4.59 5.70 -18.06
N PHE A 215 3.27 5.71 -17.85
CA PHE A 215 2.31 6.41 -18.70
C PHE A 215 2.60 7.93 -18.80
N LEU A 216 2.79 8.60 -17.67
CA LEU A 216 3.15 10.02 -17.67
C LEU A 216 4.51 10.28 -18.33
N THR A 217 5.48 9.38 -18.15
CA THR A 217 6.80 9.47 -18.78
C THR A 217 6.71 9.31 -20.30
N GLU A 218 5.89 8.37 -20.80
CA GLU A 218 5.64 8.16 -22.22
C GLU A 218 5.03 9.42 -22.89
N TYR A 219 4.14 10.10 -22.19
CA TYR A 219 3.59 11.41 -22.62
C TYR A 219 4.59 12.57 -22.42
N LYS A 220 5.85 12.30 -22.01
CA LYS A 220 6.90 13.31 -21.75
C LYS A 220 6.50 14.35 -20.69
N VAL A 221 5.67 13.94 -19.73
CA VAL A 221 5.33 14.76 -18.57
C VAL A 221 6.48 14.75 -17.59
N GLU A 222 7.13 15.89 -17.41
CA GLU A 222 8.19 16.03 -16.41
C GLU A 222 7.65 15.93 -14.98
N ASN A 223 8.53 15.51 -14.03
CA ASN A 223 8.18 15.37 -12.62
C ASN A 223 6.97 14.43 -12.40
N SER A 224 6.95 13.29 -13.10
CA SER A 224 5.84 12.32 -13.08
C SER A 224 5.47 11.88 -11.65
N THR A 225 6.45 11.79 -10.76
CA THR A 225 6.25 11.42 -9.35
C THR A 225 5.52 12.52 -8.58
N ALA A 226 5.84 13.79 -8.84
CA ALA A 226 5.12 14.93 -8.24
C ALA A 226 3.67 15.00 -8.73
N TRP A 227 3.41 14.78 -10.03
CA TRP A 227 2.05 14.70 -10.55
C TRP A 227 1.26 13.56 -9.91
N ALA A 228 1.85 12.39 -9.76
CA ALA A 228 1.23 11.27 -9.07
C ALA A 228 0.86 11.60 -7.60
N SER A 229 1.62 12.48 -6.93
CA SER A 229 1.34 12.92 -5.55
C SER A 229 0.04 13.72 -5.40
N ILE A 230 -0.53 14.28 -6.48
CA ILE A 230 -1.86 14.91 -6.46
C ILE A 230 -2.93 13.91 -6.02
N GLY A 231 -2.78 12.64 -6.41
CA GLY A 231 -3.66 11.56 -5.96
C GLY A 231 -3.66 11.41 -4.44
N GLN A 232 -2.49 11.45 -3.82
CA GLN A 232 -2.34 11.34 -2.37
C GLN A 232 -2.84 12.60 -1.62
N ILE A 233 -2.65 13.79 -2.20
CA ILE A 233 -3.24 15.02 -1.64
C ILE A 233 -4.77 14.92 -1.62
N SER A 234 -5.35 14.44 -2.71
CA SER A 234 -6.79 14.15 -2.81
C SER A 234 -7.24 13.11 -1.78
N GLU A 235 -6.46 12.06 -1.56
CA GLU A 235 -6.72 11.03 -0.53
C GLU A 235 -6.84 11.64 0.87
N VAL A 236 -5.90 12.53 1.27
CA VAL A 236 -6.01 13.25 2.55
C VAL A 236 -7.36 13.98 2.67
N GLY A 237 -7.75 14.71 1.64
CA GLY A 237 -9.01 15.46 1.63
C GLY A 237 -10.25 14.57 1.76
N PHE A 238 -10.34 13.52 0.95
CA PHE A 238 -11.50 12.61 0.94
C PHE A 238 -11.55 11.71 2.18
N MET A 239 -10.41 11.31 2.73
CA MET A 239 -10.35 10.59 4.00
C MET A 239 -10.97 11.40 5.15
N LEU A 240 -10.69 12.70 5.24
CA LEU A 240 -11.29 13.58 6.24
C LEU A 240 -12.80 13.79 6.01
N LEU A 241 -13.26 13.72 4.76
CA LEU A 241 -14.68 13.82 4.41
C LEU A 241 -15.45 12.49 4.57
N LEU A 242 -14.77 11.37 4.71
CA LEU A 242 -15.38 10.03 4.74
C LEU A 242 -16.48 9.89 5.81
N PRO A 243 -16.32 10.37 7.06
CA PRO A 243 -17.38 10.30 8.08
C PRO A 243 -18.66 11.03 7.68
N PHE A 244 -18.56 12.15 6.94
CA PHE A 244 -19.71 12.85 6.39
C PHE A 244 -20.47 12.00 5.38
N PHE A 245 -19.74 11.32 4.47
CA PHE A 245 -20.34 10.43 3.48
C PHE A 245 -21.02 9.23 4.12
N PHE A 246 -20.42 8.64 5.15
CA PHE A 246 -21.04 7.54 5.90
C PHE A 246 -22.34 7.97 6.58
N LYS A 247 -22.35 9.13 7.22
CA LYS A 247 -23.53 9.66 7.88
C LYS A 247 -24.66 9.96 6.89
N LYS A 248 -24.34 10.51 5.71
CA LYS A 248 -25.32 10.97 4.73
C LYS A 248 -25.82 9.86 3.80
N TYR A 249 -24.91 8.97 3.35
CA TYR A 249 -25.19 8.00 2.30
C TYR A 249 -25.09 6.54 2.76
N GLY A 250 -24.42 6.29 3.91
CA GLY A 250 -24.15 4.96 4.42
C GLY A 250 -23.01 4.25 3.65
N PHE A 251 -22.52 3.13 4.20
CA PHE A 251 -21.36 2.39 3.64
C PHE A 251 -21.60 1.94 2.20
N LYS A 252 -22.76 1.34 1.90
CA LYS A 252 -23.05 0.77 0.58
C LYS A 252 -22.91 1.81 -0.55
N LYS A 253 -23.50 3.00 -0.37
CA LYS A 253 -23.46 4.04 -1.41
C LYS A 253 -22.08 4.67 -1.49
N THR A 254 -21.38 4.85 -0.36
CA THR A 254 -20.01 5.37 -0.32
C THR A 254 -19.06 4.45 -1.10
N ILE A 255 -19.11 3.14 -0.86
CA ILE A 255 -18.32 2.15 -1.60
C ILE A 255 -18.66 2.19 -3.09
N LEU A 256 -19.95 2.28 -3.45
CA LEU A 256 -20.38 2.39 -4.84
C LEU A 256 -19.81 3.65 -5.53
N PHE A 257 -19.78 4.79 -4.84
CA PHE A 257 -19.16 6.01 -5.37
C PHE A 257 -17.67 5.80 -5.66
N GLY A 258 -16.95 5.11 -4.78
CA GLY A 258 -15.56 4.71 -5.02
C GLY A 258 -15.40 3.85 -6.29
N MET A 259 -16.26 2.86 -6.47
CA MET A 259 -16.24 2.00 -7.67
C MET A 259 -16.53 2.78 -8.96
N LEU A 260 -17.53 3.66 -8.94
CA LEU A 260 -17.86 4.50 -10.09
C LEU A 260 -16.72 5.47 -10.43
N ALA A 261 -16.06 6.03 -9.42
CA ALA A 261 -14.89 6.89 -9.61
C ALA A 261 -13.74 6.16 -10.33
N TRP A 262 -13.54 4.85 -10.07
CA TRP A 262 -12.58 4.04 -10.83
C TRP A 262 -12.91 4.01 -12.33
N GLY A 263 -14.17 3.80 -12.69
CA GLY A 263 -14.60 3.80 -14.10
C GLY A 263 -14.38 5.16 -14.76
N ILE A 264 -14.83 6.25 -14.12
CA ILE A 264 -14.66 7.63 -14.62
C ILE A 264 -13.17 7.94 -14.80
N ARG A 265 -12.33 7.56 -13.85
CA ARG A 265 -10.88 7.77 -13.87
C ARG A 265 -10.24 7.18 -15.13
N TYR A 266 -10.56 5.94 -15.47
CA TYR A 266 -10.00 5.30 -16.65
C TYR A 266 -10.52 5.89 -17.97
N VAL A 267 -11.75 6.36 -18.00
CA VAL A 267 -12.27 7.14 -19.14
C VAL A 267 -11.45 8.43 -19.31
N LEU A 268 -11.17 9.14 -18.20
CA LEU A 268 -10.35 10.36 -18.25
C LEU A 268 -8.91 10.08 -18.73
N PHE A 269 -8.30 8.97 -18.31
CA PHE A 269 -6.96 8.57 -18.80
C PHE A 269 -6.98 8.14 -20.27
N ALA A 270 -8.05 7.50 -20.73
CA ALA A 270 -8.16 7.04 -22.11
C ALA A 270 -8.30 8.21 -23.12
N TYR A 271 -8.94 9.29 -22.74
CA TYR A 271 -9.14 10.47 -23.59
C TYR A 271 -8.19 11.62 -23.30
N GLY A 272 -7.53 11.64 -22.12
CA GLY A 272 -6.56 12.65 -21.74
C GLY A 272 -5.26 12.54 -22.57
N ASN A 273 -4.58 13.66 -22.76
CA ASN A 273 -3.28 13.73 -23.41
C ASN A 273 -2.39 14.81 -22.77
N ALA A 274 -1.13 14.91 -23.16
CA ALA A 274 -0.20 15.92 -22.64
C ALA A 274 -0.42 17.35 -23.23
N GLY A 275 -1.37 17.53 -24.14
CA GLY A 275 -1.74 18.80 -24.76
C GLY A 275 -3.03 19.39 -24.15
N ASP A 276 -3.99 19.73 -25.02
CA ASP A 276 -5.22 20.43 -24.66
C ASP A 276 -6.09 19.69 -23.63
N LEU A 277 -5.99 18.37 -23.55
CA LEU A 277 -6.74 17.53 -22.61
C LEU A 277 -5.92 17.08 -21.39
N PHE A 278 -4.83 17.78 -21.07
CA PHE A 278 -4.01 17.46 -19.89
C PHE A 278 -4.80 17.54 -18.57
N PHE A 279 -5.77 18.42 -18.50
CA PHE A 279 -6.66 18.53 -17.34
C PHE A 279 -7.38 17.21 -17.03
N MET A 280 -7.69 16.38 -18.06
CA MET A 280 -8.31 15.08 -17.86
C MET A 280 -7.37 14.12 -17.12
N LEU A 281 -6.07 14.13 -17.44
CA LEU A 281 -5.07 13.35 -16.72
C LEU A 281 -4.98 13.80 -15.25
N VAL A 282 -4.95 15.13 -15.02
CA VAL A 282 -4.88 15.68 -13.66
C VAL A 282 -6.13 15.32 -12.85
N ILE A 283 -7.32 15.45 -13.41
CA ILE A 283 -8.57 15.04 -12.74
C ILE A 283 -8.56 13.52 -12.50
N GLY A 284 -8.14 12.73 -13.48
CA GLY A 284 -8.00 11.28 -13.34
C GLY A 284 -7.07 10.87 -12.19
N ILE A 285 -5.96 11.59 -12.00
CA ILE A 285 -5.07 11.41 -10.86
C ILE A 285 -5.75 11.85 -9.57
N ALA A 286 -6.39 13.02 -9.55
CA ALA A 286 -7.06 13.58 -8.37
C ALA A 286 -8.25 12.73 -7.88
N LEU A 287 -8.90 11.96 -8.76
CA LEU A 287 -9.95 11.01 -8.35
C LEU A 287 -9.41 9.88 -7.45
N HIS A 288 -8.08 9.78 -7.25
CA HIS A 288 -7.48 8.73 -6.43
C HIS A 288 -8.07 8.65 -5.02
N GLY A 289 -8.25 9.77 -4.35
CA GLY A 289 -8.82 9.82 -3.01
C GLY A 289 -10.22 9.19 -2.95
N ILE A 290 -11.11 9.54 -3.89
CA ILE A 290 -12.44 8.93 -3.95
C ILE A 290 -12.33 7.44 -4.26
N CYS A 291 -11.49 7.06 -5.22
CA CYS A 291 -11.30 5.67 -5.61
C CYS A 291 -10.80 4.82 -4.43
N TYR A 292 -9.84 5.34 -3.68
CA TYR A 292 -9.17 4.61 -2.62
C TYR A 292 -9.95 4.64 -1.31
N ASP A 293 -10.26 5.84 -0.79
CA ASP A 293 -10.87 5.98 0.52
C ASP A 293 -12.30 5.45 0.56
N PHE A 294 -13.09 5.77 -0.48
CA PHE A 294 -14.49 5.36 -0.50
C PHE A 294 -14.68 3.87 -0.78
N PHE A 295 -13.66 3.20 -1.32
CA PHE A 295 -13.70 1.76 -1.49
C PHE A 295 -12.90 1.04 -0.40
N PHE A 296 -11.58 1.25 -0.34
CA PHE A 296 -10.72 0.44 0.53
C PHE A 296 -10.81 0.81 2.00
N VAL A 297 -10.74 2.11 2.34
CA VAL A 297 -10.86 2.53 3.76
C VAL A 297 -12.26 2.23 4.28
N SER A 298 -13.30 2.49 3.48
CA SER A 298 -14.67 2.12 3.84
C SER A 298 -14.83 0.62 3.97
N GLY A 299 -14.18 -0.15 3.10
CA GLY A 299 -14.19 -1.61 3.13
C GLY A 299 -13.55 -2.18 4.39
N GLN A 300 -12.41 -1.62 4.82
CA GLN A 300 -11.75 -2.00 6.08
C GLN A 300 -12.66 -1.77 7.28
N ILE A 301 -13.32 -0.60 7.36
CA ILE A 301 -14.27 -0.29 8.44
C ILE A 301 -15.49 -1.20 8.37
N TYR A 302 -16.02 -1.48 7.18
CA TYR A 302 -17.14 -2.41 7.00
C TYR A 302 -16.75 -3.82 7.44
N THR A 303 -15.57 -4.30 7.06
CA THR A 303 -15.03 -5.61 7.48
C THR A 303 -14.91 -5.69 9.00
N ASP A 304 -14.36 -4.66 9.65
CA ASP A 304 -14.24 -4.59 11.10
C ASP A 304 -15.62 -4.66 11.77
N SER A 305 -16.62 -3.96 11.22
CA SER A 305 -17.98 -3.96 11.75
C SER A 305 -18.71 -5.31 11.62
N LYS A 306 -18.31 -6.14 10.64
CA LYS A 306 -18.88 -7.47 10.38
C LYS A 306 -18.14 -8.60 11.08
N ALA A 307 -16.85 -8.43 11.29
CA ALA A 307 -16.03 -9.38 12.00
C ALA A 307 -16.28 -9.26 13.52
N GLY A 308 -16.69 -10.34 14.17
CA GLY A 308 -16.72 -10.37 15.64
C GLY A 308 -15.29 -10.25 16.21
N ASP A 309 -15.17 -9.88 17.48
CA ASP A 309 -13.88 -9.57 18.13
C ASP A 309 -12.80 -10.66 17.96
N LYS A 310 -13.18 -11.92 17.81
CA LYS A 310 -12.26 -13.05 17.67
C LYS A 310 -11.58 -13.16 16.31
N VAL A 311 -12.16 -12.58 15.26
CA VAL A 311 -11.67 -12.78 13.89
C VAL A 311 -11.37 -11.47 13.15
N LYS A 312 -11.35 -10.33 13.85
CA LYS A 312 -11.11 -9.02 13.25
C LYS A 312 -9.81 -8.96 12.44
N SER A 313 -8.69 -9.38 13.02
CA SER A 313 -7.39 -9.35 12.34
C SER A 313 -7.35 -10.29 11.13
N ALA A 314 -7.92 -11.48 11.26
CA ALA A 314 -8.00 -12.45 10.17
C ALA A 314 -8.93 -11.96 9.04
N ALA A 315 -10.04 -11.30 9.38
CA ALA A 315 -10.97 -10.73 8.41
C ALA A 315 -10.37 -9.55 7.62
N GLN A 316 -9.48 -8.77 8.23
CA GLN A 316 -8.72 -7.73 7.53
C GLN A 316 -7.63 -8.30 6.63
N GLY A 317 -7.19 -9.52 6.86
CA GLY A 317 -6.22 -10.22 6.03
C GLY A 317 -6.83 -10.98 4.84
N LEU A 318 -8.16 -11.12 4.80
CA LEU A 318 -8.91 -11.65 3.65
C LEU A 318 -8.91 -10.65 2.49
#